data_4466cf378c357c10a0bfab2a365a533b
#
_entry.id   4466cf378c357c10a0bfab2a365a533b
#
_cell.length_a   1.000
_cell.length_b   1.000
_cell.length_c   1.000
_cell.angle_alpha   90.00
_cell.angle_beta   90.00
_cell.angle_gamma   90.00
#
_symmetry.space_group_name_H-M   'P 1'
#
loop_
_entity.id
_entity.type
_entity.pdbx_description
1 polymer ?
#
loop_
_entity_poly.entity_id
_entity_poly.type
_entity_poly.pdbx_seq_one_letter_code
_entity_poly.pdbx_strand_id
1 'polypeptide(L)'
;MIPVPSGLRVWLAVGHTDMRRGMNSLALQVQAKLGRDPHAGDLYVFRGKRGHLVKILWHDGIGMSLYAKRLERGRFIWPSPADGTVAITPAQLAYMLDGIDWRNPIRTWRPEAAG
;
A
#
# COMPACT_ATOMS: atom_id res chain seq x y z
N MET A 1 1.86 -8.89 -8.48
CA MET A 1 2.99 -8.09 -7.94
C MET A 1 4.11 -9.02 -7.58
N ILE A 2 5.33 -8.59 -7.80
CA ILE A 2 6.46 -9.43 -7.45
C ILE A 2 6.58 -9.54 -5.93
N PRO A 3 7.12 -10.64 -5.44
CA PRO A 3 7.27 -10.80 -4.00
C PRO A 3 8.13 -9.70 -3.38
N VAL A 4 7.71 -9.20 -2.25
CA VAL A 4 8.42 -8.16 -1.52
C VAL A 4 9.23 -8.83 -0.42
N PRO A 5 10.53 -8.54 -0.33
CA PRO A 5 11.34 -9.12 0.75
C PRO A 5 10.79 -8.75 2.12
N SER A 6 10.93 -9.65 3.08
CA SER A 6 10.52 -9.35 4.45
C SER A 6 11.44 -8.29 5.03
N GLY A 7 10.96 -7.55 6.00
CA GLY A 7 11.76 -6.49 6.64
C GLY A 7 11.63 -5.13 6.01
N LEU A 8 11.03 -5.02 4.83
CA LEU A 8 10.77 -3.72 4.23
C LEU A 8 9.55 -3.09 4.88
N ARG A 9 9.53 -1.77 4.88
CA ARG A 9 8.38 -1.02 5.35
C ARG A 9 7.48 -0.67 4.19
N VAL A 10 6.19 -0.68 4.45
CA VAL A 10 5.18 -0.27 3.49
C VAL A 10 4.46 0.91 4.09
N TRP A 11 4.51 2.04 3.40
CA TRP A 11 3.90 3.28 3.88
C TRP A 11 2.62 3.56 3.13
N LEU A 12 1.53 3.73 3.87
CA LEU A 12 0.26 4.16 3.28
C LEU A 12 0.19 5.68 3.35
N ALA A 13 0.15 6.31 2.18
CA ALA A 13 0.10 7.76 2.12
C ALA A 13 -1.24 8.28 2.63
N VAL A 14 -1.20 9.44 3.29
CA VAL A 14 -2.39 10.07 3.82
C VAL A 14 -3.22 10.66 2.70
N GLY A 15 -4.52 10.50 2.80
CA GLY A 15 -5.44 11.11 1.85
C GLY A 15 -5.38 10.45 0.48
N HIS A 16 -6.03 11.08 -0.48
CA HIS A 16 -6.03 10.53 -1.84
C HIS A 16 -5.07 11.28 -2.74
N THR A 17 -4.62 10.58 -3.77
CA THR A 17 -3.69 11.08 -4.77
C THR A 17 -4.35 11.01 -6.13
N ASP A 18 -3.98 11.92 -7.03
CA ASP A 18 -4.41 11.85 -8.42
C ASP A 18 -3.80 10.61 -9.06
N MET A 19 -4.65 9.65 -9.39
CA MET A 19 -4.21 8.34 -9.91
C MET A 19 -3.69 8.41 -11.35
N ARG A 20 -3.67 9.57 -11.96
CA ARG A 20 -3.01 9.76 -13.26
C ARG A 20 -1.52 9.96 -13.12
N ARG A 21 -1.02 10.19 -11.90
CA ARG A 21 0.41 10.40 -11.66
C ARG A 21 1.19 9.13 -11.93
N GLY A 22 2.36 9.29 -12.55
CA GLY A 22 3.28 8.20 -12.84
C GLY A 22 4.45 8.16 -11.85
N MET A 23 5.46 7.36 -12.18
CA MET A 23 6.59 7.09 -11.29
C MET A 23 7.28 8.36 -10.79
N ASN A 24 7.62 9.26 -11.69
CA ASN A 24 8.39 10.46 -11.32
C ASN A 24 7.58 11.37 -10.41
N SER A 25 6.34 11.58 -10.75
CA SER A 25 5.46 12.45 -9.98
C SER A 25 5.16 11.87 -8.60
N LEU A 26 4.97 10.56 -8.50
CA LEU A 26 4.75 9.90 -7.21
C LEU A 26 6.03 9.91 -6.36
N ALA A 27 7.20 9.73 -6.98
CA ALA A 27 8.46 9.83 -6.26
C ALA A 27 8.66 11.22 -5.66
N LEU A 28 8.33 12.26 -6.42
CA LEU A 28 8.38 13.63 -5.91
C LEU A 28 7.40 13.82 -4.74
N GLN A 29 6.25 13.21 -4.82
CA GLN A 29 5.26 13.28 -3.74
C GLN A 29 5.78 12.61 -2.47
N VAL A 30 6.49 11.50 -2.58
CA VAL A 30 7.11 10.85 -1.43
C VAL A 30 8.10 11.80 -0.76
N GLN A 31 8.94 12.47 -1.53
CA GLN A 31 9.89 13.42 -0.99
C GLN A 31 9.21 14.64 -0.37
N ALA A 32 8.26 15.22 -1.08
CA ALA A 32 7.68 16.49 -0.67
C ALA A 32 6.68 16.34 0.48
N LYS A 33 5.87 15.28 0.47
CA LYS A 33 4.80 15.11 1.44
C LYS A 33 5.13 14.16 2.57
N LEU A 34 5.92 13.13 2.30
CA LEU A 34 6.28 12.16 3.33
C LEU A 34 7.67 12.40 3.90
N GLY A 35 8.47 13.26 3.26
CA GLY A 35 9.82 13.55 3.72
C GLY A 35 10.73 12.34 3.68
N ARG A 36 10.49 11.40 2.76
CA ARG A 36 11.24 10.17 2.66
C ARG A 36 11.92 10.04 1.31
N ASP A 37 12.91 9.17 1.24
CA ASP A 37 13.63 8.90 0.00
C ASP A 37 12.92 7.77 -0.76
N PRO A 38 12.34 8.05 -1.93
CA PRO A 38 11.64 7.02 -2.70
C PRO A 38 12.56 5.94 -3.25
N HIS A 39 13.88 6.12 -3.19
CA HIS A 39 14.85 5.15 -3.68
C HIS A 39 15.41 4.26 -2.57
N ALA A 40 14.98 4.43 -1.34
CA ALA A 40 15.56 3.74 -0.20
C ALA A 40 15.07 2.30 0.00
N GLY A 41 14.15 1.82 -0.83
CA GLY A 41 13.72 0.44 -0.78
C GLY A 41 12.38 0.20 -0.12
N ASP A 42 11.81 1.18 0.54
CA ASP A 42 10.46 1.04 1.11
C ASP A 42 9.40 1.15 0.03
N LEU A 43 8.24 0.57 0.28
CA LEU A 43 7.11 0.67 -0.62
C LEU A 43 6.22 1.82 -0.19
N TYR A 44 5.66 2.50 -1.17
CA TYR A 44 4.73 3.61 -0.93
C TYR A 44 3.42 3.34 -1.63
N VAL A 45 2.33 3.33 -0.87
CA VAL A 45 1.00 2.98 -1.35
C VAL A 45 0.14 4.23 -1.42
N PHE A 46 -0.42 4.50 -2.58
CA PHE A 46 -1.25 5.67 -2.84
C PHE A 46 -2.67 5.22 -3.18
N ARG A 47 -3.65 5.95 -2.68
CA ARG A 47 -5.05 5.66 -2.95
C ARG A 47 -5.66 6.66 -3.90
N GLY A 48 -6.57 6.20 -4.72
CA GLY A 48 -7.43 7.08 -5.48
C GLY A 48 -8.58 7.62 -4.64
N LYS A 49 -9.26 8.64 -5.15
CA LYS A 49 -10.34 9.30 -4.43
C LYS A 49 -11.45 8.35 -4.02
N ARG A 50 -11.81 7.41 -4.90
CA ARG A 50 -12.90 6.48 -4.63
C ARG A 50 -12.48 5.30 -3.75
N GLY A 51 -11.19 5.11 -3.53
CA GLY A 51 -10.68 4.07 -2.67
C GLY A 51 -10.62 2.67 -3.27
N HIS A 52 -10.97 2.48 -4.55
CA HIS A 52 -10.93 1.17 -5.21
C HIS A 52 -9.73 0.98 -6.13
N LEU A 53 -8.90 2.01 -6.27
CA LEU A 53 -7.69 1.97 -7.07
C LEU A 53 -6.50 2.28 -6.19
N VAL A 54 -5.49 1.43 -6.25
CA VAL A 54 -4.24 1.60 -5.51
C VAL A 54 -3.10 1.66 -6.50
N LYS A 55 -2.10 2.49 -6.19
CA LYS A 55 -0.81 2.46 -6.87
C LYS A 55 0.27 2.27 -5.83
N ILE A 56 1.27 1.46 -6.14
CA ILE A 56 2.39 1.18 -5.27
C ILE A 56 3.68 1.51 -5.99
N LEU A 57 4.49 2.36 -5.38
CA LEU A 57 5.80 2.77 -5.89
C LEU A 57 6.87 2.04 -5.07
N TRP A 58 7.81 1.41 -5.75
CA TRP A 58 8.87 0.67 -5.09
C TRP A 58 10.15 0.67 -5.91
N HIS A 59 11.25 1.05 -5.28
CA HIS A 59 12.59 0.94 -5.86
C HIS A 59 13.29 -0.26 -5.23
N ASP A 60 13.61 -1.26 -6.04
CA ASP A 60 14.14 -2.53 -5.56
C ASP A 60 15.67 -2.59 -5.52
N GLY A 61 16.34 -1.46 -5.70
CA GLY A 61 17.79 -1.39 -5.76
C GLY A 61 18.34 -1.38 -7.19
N ILE A 62 17.51 -1.78 -8.15
CA ILE A 62 17.90 -1.80 -9.57
C ILE A 62 17.07 -0.79 -10.34
N GLY A 63 15.82 -0.69 -10.06
CA GLY A 63 14.91 0.20 -10.78
C GLY A 63 13.66 0.50 -10.00
N MET A 64 12.91 1.48 -10.51
CA MET A 64 11.66 1.90 -9.92
C MET A 64 10.52 1.12 -10.57
N SER A 65 9.64 0.57 -9.75
CA SER A 65 8.44 -0.13 -10.22
C SER A 65 7.20 0.62 -9.79
N LEU A 66 6.19 0.61 -10.62
CA LEU A 66 4.88 1.14 -10.29
C LEU A 66 3.84 0.06 -10.57
N TYR A 67 3.13 -0.33 -9.52
CA TYR A 67 2.09 -1.34 -9.60
C TYR A 67 0.75 -0.65 -9.38
N ALA A 68 -0.25 -1.04 -10.15
CA ALA A 68 -1.60 -0.52 -9.99
C ALA A 68 -2.60 -1.66 -9.95
N LYS A 69 -3.57 -1.57 -9.05
CA LYS A 69 -4.65 -2.54 -8.97
C LYS A 69 -5.97 -1.83 -8.73
N ARG A 70 -6.98 -2.21 -9.50
CA ARG A 70 -8.34 -1.71 -9.32
C ARG A 70 -9.24 -2.86 -8.93
N LEU A 71 -9.96 -2.69 -7.82
CA LEU A 71 -10.98 -3.66 -7.45
C LEU A 71 -12.19 -3.49 -8.35
N GLU A 72 -12.74 -4.59 -8.83
CA GLU A 72 -13.96 -4.53 -9.63
C GLU A 72 -15.17 -4.22 -8.77
N ARG A 73 -15.13 -4.60 -7.51
CA ARG A 73 -16.18 -4.33 -6.55
C ARG A 73 -15.59 -3.89 -5.23
N GLY A 74 -16.24 -2.95 -4.59
CA GLY A 74 -15.85 -2.49 -3.27
C GLY A 74 -14.64 -1.59 -3.29
N ARG A 75 -14.05 -1.45 -2.13
CA ARG A 75 -12.90 -0.59 -1.91
C ARG A 75 -11.89 -1.30 -1.05
N PHE A 76 -10.63 -0.90 -1.18
CA PHE A 76 -9.62 -1.28 -0.21
C PHE A 76 -9.93 -0.62 1.13
N ILE A 77 -9.39 -1.18 2.21
CA ILE A 77 -9.52 -0.58 3.53
C ILE A 77 -8.36 0.40 3.70
N TRP A 78 -8.68 1.66 3.90
CA TRP A 78 -7.69 2.72 4.04
C TRP A 78 -7.69 3.27 5.46
N PRO A 79 -6.53 3.72 5.97
CA PRO A 79 -6.49 4.38 7.26
C PRO A 79 -7.23 5.72 7.20
N SER A 80 -7.69 6.20 8.34
CA SER A 80 -8.29 7.52 8.43
C SER A 80 -7.23 8.58 8.15
N PRO A 81 -7.57 9.68 7.45
CA PRO A 81 -6.64 10.77 7.29
C PRO A 81 -6.10 11.32 8.62
N ALA A 82 -6.86 11.17 9.68
CA ALA A 82 -6.43 11.61 11.00
C ALA A 82 -5.27 10.78 11.54
N ASP A 83 -5.08 9.57 11.04
CA ASP A 83 -4.01 8.70 11.52
C ASP A 83 -2.65 9.10 10.96
N GLY A 84 -2.61 9.99 9.99
CA GLY A 84 -1.37 10.36 9.32
C GLY A 84 -0.86 9.24 8.42
N THR A 85 0.42 9.31 8.06
CA THR A 85 1.06 8.26 7.28
C THR A 85 1.23 7.04 8.16
N VAL A 86 0.77 5.90 7.68
CA VAL A 86 0.76 4.67 8.44
C VAL A 86 1.72 3.67 7.81
N ALA A 87 2.55 3.04 8.63
CA ALA A 87 3.42 1.96 8.19
C ALA A 87 2.75 0.62 8.44
N ILE A 88 2.78 -0.25 7.46
CA ILE A 88 2.27 -1.62 7.59
C ILE A 88 3.34 -2.61 7.15
N THR A 89 3.13 -3.86 7.47
CA THR A 89 4.05 -4.93 7.07
C THR A 89 3.74 -5.39 5.64
N PRO A 90 4.69 -6.06 4.97
CA PRO A 90 4.39 -6.69 3.68
C PRO A 90 3.23 -7.68 3.75
N ALA A 91 3.09 -8.41 4.85
CA ALA A 91 1.97 -9.31 5.03
C ALA A 91 0.63 -8.57 5.08
N GLN A 92 0.59 -7.45 5.78
CA GLN A 92 -0.61 -6.61 5.82
C GLN A 92 -0.93 -6.04 4.44
N LEU A 93 0.09 -5.66 3.67
CA LEU A 93 -0.12 -5.22 2.30
C LEU A 93 -0.76 -6.31 1.46
N ALA A 94 -0.31 -7.55 1.60
CA ALA A 94 -0.90 -8.66 0.87
C ALA A 94 -2.39 -8.81 1.20
N TYR A 95 -2.77 -8.72 2.46
CA TYR A 95 -4.17 -8.75 2.84
C TYR A 95 -4.95 -7.58 2.24
N MET A 96 -4.37 -6.38 2.29
CA MET A 96 -5.00 -5.20 1.72
C MET A 96 -5.27 -5.38 0.23
N LEU A 97 -4.30 -5.90 -0.52
CA LEU A 97 -4.44 -6.09 -1.95
C LEU A 97 -5.47 -7.17 -2.31
N ASP A 98 -5.78 -8.05 -1.39
CA ASP A 98 -6.83 -9.05 -1.56
C ASP A 98 -8.19 -8.54 -1.11
N GLY A 99 -8.28 -7.26 -0.73
CA GLY A 99 -9.53 -6.68 -0.27
C GLY A 99 -9.93 -7.09 1.15
N ILE A 100 -8.96 -7.61 1.91
CA ILE A 100 -9.20 -8.05 3.28
C ILE A 100 -8.83 -6.93 4.24
N ASP A 101 -9.48 -6.87 5.39
CA ASP A 101 -9.14 -5.88 6.40
C ASP A 101 -7.79 -6.22 7.01
N TRP A 102 -6.77 -5.50 6.56
CA TRP A 102 -5.39 -5.72 7.00
C TRP A 102 -5.14 -5.25 8.43
N ARG A 103 -6.02 -4.41 8.96
CA ARG A 103 -5.87 -3.86 10.32
C ARG A 103 -6.18 -4.90 11.37
N ASN A 104 -7.10 -5.79 11.05
CA ASN A 104 -7.56 -6.80 11.98
C ASN A 104 -7.99 -8.03 11.20
N PRO A 105 -7.03 -8.79 10.65
CA PRO A 105 -7.38 -9.96 9.85
C PRO A 105 -8.11 -10.96 10.72
N ILE A 106 -9.33 -11.26 10.33
CA ILE A 106 -10.12 -12.17 11.07
C ILE A 106 -9.62 -13.54 10.80
N ARG A 107 -9.27 -14.21 11.82
CA ARG A 107 -8.98 -15.57 11.72
C ARG A 107 -10.21 -16.29 11.81
N THR A 108 -10.85 -16.44 10.75
CA THR A 108 -12.16 -16.84 10.65
C THR A 108 -12.33 -18.04 11.31
N TRP A 109 -11.50 -18.88 11.40
CA TRP A 109 -11.76 -19.97 11.98
C TRP A 109 -10.60 -20.52 12.19
N ARG A 110 -10.70 -21.19 12.90
CA ARG A 110 -9.73 -21.87 13.20
C ARG A 110 -10.05 -23.14 12.94
N PRO A 111 -9.34 -23.74 12.24
CA PRO A 111 -9.57 -25.11 11.91
C PRO A 111 -9.50 -25.86 13.13
N GLU A 112 -8.84 -25.33 13.95
CA GLU A 112 -8.73 -25.97 15.10
C GLU A 112 -9.89 -25.91 15.74
N ALA A 113 -10.48 -24.96 15.47
CA ALA A 113 -11.69 -24.86 16.01
C ALA A 113 -12.32 -25.91 15.46
N ALA A 114 -11.99 -26.13 14.45
CA ALA A 114 -12.58 -27.17 13.90
C ALA A 114 -11.92 -28.24 14.50
N GLY A 115 -11.21 -27.95 14.89
CA GLY A 115 -10.70 -29.16 15.43
C GLY A 115 -10.23 -28.75 16.37
#